data_1cb61f2fe89ce901fdfa0052a9c7fd7b
#
_entry.id   1cb61f2fe89ce901fdfa0052a9c7fd7b
#
_cell.length_a   1.000
_cell.length_b   1.000
_cell.length_c   1.000
_cell.angle_alpha   90.00
_cell.angle_beta   90.00
_cell.angle_gamma   90.00
#
_symmetry.space_group_name_H-M   'P 1'
#
loop_
_entity.id
_entity.type
_entity.pdbx_description
1 polymer ?
#
loop_
_entity_poly.entity_id
_entity_poly.type
_entity_poly.pdbx_seq_one_letter_code
_entity_poly.pdbx_strand_id
1 'polypeptide(L)'
;MRLCPHTLVGVESHIAVVGAGSWGTTVANAVVKNQATILWARRSELAEQISVQHKNNAYLPGVSLAENLRCSSVLQDVVANASIVMMAVPSNGFRDVAAAVAKFVATDVPIVSLAKGLERETLKRMSEVAQDLMPHNPVSVLTGPNLAQEILAGQPAATVVACGDERVGKMIQKIVSLPTLRVYTNPDVVGCEIAGVVKNVIAIAAGIVEGMGFGDNSKATLITRGLAEMSRLGVALGANPNTFMGLAGLGDVVATCASAKSRNTAVGVRLGRGETIESITESMSMVAEGVRSSLSVLQLAQRCKVEMPITEQVAAVCEGKTNAKDALVQLMARTMKSEFD
;
A
#
# COMPACT_ATOMS: atom_id res chain seq x y z
N MET A 1 -35.00 28.81 1.83
CA MET A 1 -34.91 27.57 1.06
C MET A 1 -33.66 27.67 0.20
N ARG A 2 -32.49 27.25 0.71
CA ARG A 2 -31.23 27.34 -0.04
C ARG A 2 -31.05 26.00 -0.73
N LEU A 3 -31.05 26.03 -2.05
CA LEU A 3 -30.78 24.92 -2.93
C LEU A 3 -29.35 24.42 -2.67
N CYS A 4 -29.23 23.16 -2.32
CA CYS A 4 -27.95 22.42 -2.25
C CYS A 4 -27.47 22.21 -3.70
N PRO A 5 -26.35 22.77 -4.15
CA PRO A 5 -25.91 22.67 -5.56
C PRO A 5 -24.90 21.53 -5.75
N HIS A 6 -25.28 20.27 -5.54
CA HIS A 6 -24.38 19.13 -5.87
C HIS A 6 -25.12 17.84 -6.22
N THR A 7 -26.08 17.90 -7.10
CA THR A 7 -26.52 16.72 -7.84
C THR A 7 -25.68 16.65 -9.12
N LEU A 8 -24.74 15.68 -9.18
CA LEU A 8 -23.95 15.35 -10.38
C LEU A 8 -24.83 14.64 -11.42
N VAL A 9 -25.86 15.33 -11.96
CA VAL A 9 -26.71 14.82 -13.01
C VAL A 9 -25.95 14.90 -14.34
N GLY A 10 -25.70 13.75 -14.97
CA GLY A 10 -25.11 13.65 -16.31
C GLY A 10 -23.61 13.39 -16.39
N VAL A 11 -23.02 12.64 -15.44
CA VAL A 11 -21.59 12.29 -15.53
C VAL A 11 -21.41 11.09 -16.46
N GLU A 12 -20.69 11.32 -17.56
CA GLU A 12 -20.09 10.25 -18.36
C GLU A 12 -19.31 9.27 -17.46
N SER A 13 -19.18 8.02 -17.90
CA SER A 13 -18.40 6.99 -17.18
C SER A 13 -17.05 7.52 -16.71
N HIS A 14 -16.75 7.40 -15.42
CA HIS A 14 -15.56 7.96 -14.78
C HIS A 14 -14.84 6.92 -13.94
N ILE A 15 -13.62 7.23 -13.48
CA ILE A 15 -12.87 6.44 -12.51
C ILE A 15 -13.19 6.98 -11.11
N ALA A 16 -13.63 6.09 -10.23
CA ALA A 16 -13.79 6.41 -8.82
C ALA A 16 -12.49 6.08 -8.06
N VAL A 17 -11.95 7.04 -7.31
CA VAL A 17 -10.85 6.77 -6.36
C VAL A 17 -11.37 6.97 -4.95
N VAL A 18 -11.39 5.92 -4.14
CA VAL A 18 -11.97 5.92 -2.79
C VAL A 18 -10.86 6.06 -1.75
N GLY A 19 -10.74 7.26 -1.18
CA GLY A 19 -9.75 7.59 -0.15
C GLY A 19 -8.78 8.69 -0.58
N ALA A 20 -8.89 9.88 0.03
CA ALA A 20 -8.11 11.08 -0.25
C ALA A 20 -6.85 11.21 0.62
N GLY A 21 -6.21 10.09 0.96
CA GLY A 21 -4.86 10.08 1.54
C GLY A 21 -3.81 10.47 0.50
N SER A 22 -2.53 10.53 0.90
CA SER A 22 -1.43 10.89 0.02
C SER A 22 -1.41 10.05 -1.28
N TRP A 23 -1.48 8.71 -1.16
CA TRP A 23 -1.43 7.82 -2.32
C TRP A 23 -2.70 7.89 -3.18
N GLY A 24 -3.90 7.87 -2.58
CA GLY A 24 -5.15 7.97 -3.34
C GLY A 24 -5.26 9.29 -4.11
N THR A 25 -4.88 10.41 -3.50
CA THR A 25 -4.84 11.70 -4.19
C THR A 25 -3.83 11.71 -5.33
N THR A 26 -2.65 11.08 -5.15
CA THR A 26 -1.64 10.96 -6.20
C THR A 26 -2.14 10.15 -7.39
N VAL A 27 -2.79 9.00 -7.15
CA VAL A 27 -3.37 8.17 -8.20
C VAL A 27 -4.50 8.89 -8.92
N ALA A 28 -5.41 9.53 -8.18
CA ALA A 28 -6.50 10.32 -8.78
C ALA A 28 -5.96 11.45 -9.67
N ASN A 29 -4.93 12.16 -9.20
CA ASN A 29 -4.26 13.23 -9.95
C ASN A 29 -3.49 12.71 -11.19
N ALA A 30 -3.03 11.47 -11.16
CA ALA A 30 -2.41 10.82 -12.31
C ALA A 30 -3.46 10.39 -13.33
N VAL A 31 -4.47 9.66 -12.88
CA VAL A 31 -5.51 9.05 -13.72
C VAL A 31 -6.40 10.08 -14.40
N VAL A 32 -6.68 11.21 -13.74
CA VAL A 32 -7.53 12.29 -14.31
C VAL A 32 -6.96 12.89 -15.60
N LYS A 33 -5.68 12.71 -15.88
CA LYS A 33 -5.03 13.12 -17.13
C LYS A 33 -5.45 12.29 -18.33
N ASN A 34 -5.89 11.04 -18.09
CA ASN A 34 -6.30 10.10 -19.14
C ASN A 34 -7.81 9.87 -19.17
N GLN A 35 -8.49 9.95 -18.02
CA GLN A 35 -9.91 9.64 -17.89
C GLN A 35 -10.55 10.49 -16.80
N ALA A 36 -11.78 10.94 -17.00
CA ALA A 36 -12.56 11.65 -15.97
C ALA A 36 -12.48 10.87 -14.64
N THR A 37 -12.16 11.56 -13.55
CA THR A 37 -11.90 10.93 -12.26
C THR A 37 -12.57 11.71 -11.14
N ILE A 38 -13.20 11.00 -10.23
CA ILE A 38 -13.77 11.57 -9.01
C ILE A 38 -13.12 10.89 -7.80
N LEU A 39 -12.55 11.72 -6.92
CA LEU A 39 -11.95 11.29 -5.66
C LEU A 39 -12.97 11.37 -4.54
N TRP A 40 -13.03 10.34 -3.70
CA TRP A 40 -13.82 10.40 -2.47
C TRP A 40 -12.96 10.78 -1.27
N ALA A 41 -13.37 11.82 -0.56
CA ALA A 41 -12.79 12.22 0.72
C ALA A 41 -13.86 12.15 1.82
N ARG A 42 -13.60 11.38 2.89
CA ARG A 42 -14.56 11.22 4.01
C ARG A 42 -14.97 12.54 4.66
N ARG A 43 -14.06 13.51 4.71
CA ARG A 43 -14.31 14.85 5.29
C ARG A 43 -14.73 15.82 4.18
N SER A 44 -15.85 16.49 4.38
CA SER A 44 -16.40 17.48 3.43
C SER A 44 -15.46 18.65 3.16
N GLU A 45 -14.77 19.13 4.21
CA GLU A 45 -13.82 20.25 4.10
C GLU A 45 -12.63 19.88 3.20
N LEU A 46 -12.17 18.61 3.28
CA LEU A 46 -11.11 18.14 2.40
C LEU A 46 -11.58 17.97 0.97
N ALA A 47 -12.82 17.49 0.78
CA ALA A 47 -13.40 17.34 -0.55
C ALA A 47 -13.54 18.70 -1.24
N GLU A 48 -14.01 19.71 -0.52
CA GLU A 48 -14.12 21.10 -1.01
C GLU A 48 -12.73 21.69 -1.32
N GLN A 49 -11.74 21.51 -0.42
CA GLN A 49 -10.38 21.98 -0.64
C GLN A 49 -9.78 21.40 -1.94
N ILE A 50 -9.98 20.10 -2.19
CA ILE A 50 -9.48 19.45 -3.40
C ILE A 50 -10.21 19.96 -4.65
N SER A 51 -11.54 20.06 -4.60
CA SER A 51 -12.35 20.45 -5.77
C SER A 51 -12.22 21.93 -6.14
N VAL A 52 -12.10 22.83 -5.15
CA VAL A 52 -12.13 24.28 -5.36
C VAL A 52 -10.73 24.89 -5.37
N GLN A 53 -9.86 24.43 -4.47
CA GLN A 53 -8.51 25.00 -4.33
C GLN A 53 -7.45 24.17 -5.04
N HIS A 54 -7.81 22.97 -5.54
CA HIS A 54 -6.89 22.00 -6.16
C HIS A 54 -5.67 21.69 -5.27
N LYS A 55 -5.93 21.52 -3.95
CA LYS A 55 -4.91 21.25 -2.94
C LYS A 55 -5.38 20.19 -1.96
N ASN A 56 -4.43 19.40 -1.44
CA ASN A 56 -4.64 18.47 -0.33
C ASN A 56 -3.57 18.74 0.74
N ASN A 57 -3.71 19.84 1.47
CA ASN A 57 -2.68 20.28 2.42
C ASN A 57 -2.49 19.33 3.60
N ALA A 58 -3.52 18.55 3.93
CA ALA A 58 -3.44 17.57 5.03
C ALA A 58 -2.48 16.40 4.74
N TYR A 59 -2.35 16.01 3.46
CA TYR A 59 -1.58 14.83 3.06
C TYR A 59 -0.48 15.11 2.04
N LEU A 60 -0.57 16.21 1.31
CA LEU A 60 0.33 16.62 0.23
C LEU A 60 0.56 18.14 0.28
N PRO A 61 1.15 18.66 1.37
CA PRO A 61 1.37 20.09 1.52
C PRO A 61 2.25 20.63 0.37
N GLY A 62 1.86 21.78 -0.18
CA GLY A 62 2.61 22.45 -1.24
C GLY A 62 2.42 21.88 -2.65
N VAL A 63 1.57 20.86 -2.83
CA VAL A 63 1.30 20.26 -4.14
C VAL A 63 0.03 20.85 -4.74
N SER A 64 0.10 21.29 -6.00
CA SER A 64 -1.08 21.66 -6.80
C SER A 64 -1.59 20.43 -7.56
N LEU A 65 -2.89 20.19 -7.48
CA LEU A 65 -3.58 19.10 -8.17
C LEU A 65 -4.15 19.58 -9.50
N ALA A 66 -4.50 18.65 -10.39
CA ALA A 66 -5.09 18.94 -11.68
C ALA A 66 -6.45 19.64 -11.50
N GLU A 67 -6.70 20.70 -12.27
CA GLU A 67 -7.92 21.51 -12.18
C GLU A 67 -9.20 20.74 -12.51
N ASN A 68 -9.10 19.71 -13.34
CA ASN A 68 -10.20 18.82 -13.72
C ASN A 68 -10.41 17.66 -12.72
N LEU A 69 -9.62 17.54 -11.64
CA LEU A 69 -9.84 16.56 -10.60
C LEU A 69 -11.01 16.98 -9.71
N ARG A 70 -12.07 16.20 -9.73
CA ARG A 70 -13.25 16.40 -8.87
C ARG A 70 -13.11 15.60 -7.58
N CYS A 71 -13.70 16.12 -6.50
CA CYS A 71 -13.73 15.41 -5.22
C CYS A 71 -15.10 15.56 -4.57
N SER A 72 -15.62 14.52 -3.95
CA SER A 72 -16.88 14.54 -3.19
C SER A 72 -16.75 13.82 -1.86
N SER A 73 -17.50 14.21 -0.87
CA SER A 73 -17.65 13.49 0.40
C SER A 73 -18.80 12.48 0.39
N VAL A 74 -19.63 12.50 -0.65
CA VAL A 74 -20.75 11.57 -0.83
C VAL A 74 -20.27 10.35 -1.62
N LEU A 75 -20.13 9.21 -0.94
CA LEU A 75 -19.57 7.99 -1.56
C LEU A 75 -20.41 7.50 -2.74
N GLN A 76 -21.73 7.58 -2.63
CA GLN A 76 -22.64 7.18 -3.70
C GLN A 76 -22.35 7.94 -5.00
N ASP A 77 -22.17 9.25 -4.93
CA ASP A 77 -21.91 10.11 -6.12
C ASP A 77 -20.59 9.76 -6.80
N VAL A 78 -19.63 9.26 -6.01
CA VAL A 78 -18.30 8.87 -6.52
C VAL A 78 -18.32 7.49 -7.15
N VAL A 79 -19.06 6.54 -6.57
CA VAL A 79 -19.02 5.12 -6.97
C VAL A 79 -20.08 4.79 -8.03
N ALA A 80 -21.25 5.41 -7.97
CA ALA A 80 -22.30 5.20 -8.97
C ALA A 80 -21.81 5.61 -10.36
N ASN A 81 -22.07 4.79 -11.36
CA ASN A 81 -21.63 4.97 -12.77
C ASN A 81 -20.11 4.96 -12.98
N ALA A 82 -19.31 4.56 -11.99
CA ALA A 82 -17.88 4.37 -12.17
C ALA A 82 -17.62 3.19 -13.12
N SER A 83 -16.64 3.34 -14.01
CA SER A 83 -16.14 2.24 -14.86
C SER A 83 -15.04 1.42 -14.19
N ILE A 84 -14.37 2.00 -13.19
CA ILE A 84 -13.38 1.36 -12.31
C ILE A 84 -13.48 2.01 -10.94
N VAL A 85 -13.35 1.22 -9.87
CA VAL A 85 -13.24 1.73 -8.50
C VAL A 85 -11.86 1.39 -7.94
N MET A 86 -11.08 2.42 -7.61
CA MET A 86 -9.75 2.29 -7.00
C MET A 86 -9.83 2.55 -5.50
N MET A 87 -9.56 1.53 -4.69
CA MET A 87 -9.65 1.55 -3.23
C MET A 87 -8.32 1.98 -2.60
N ALA A 88 -8.21 3.26 -2.21
CA ALA A 88 -7.01 3.86 -1.61
C ALA A 88 -7.15 4.10 -0.10
N VAL A 89 -7.81 3.19 0.59
CA VAL A 89 -8.02 3.25 2.04
C VAL A 89 -7.03 2.34 2.76
N PRO A 90 -6.61 2.69 4.00
CA PRO A 90 -5.76 1.82 4.80
C PRO A 90 -6.41 0.46 5.08
N SER A 91 -5.60 -0.60 5.22
CA SER A 91 -6.08 -1.98 5.42
C SER A 91 -7.00 -2.14 6.63
N ASN A 92 -6.78 -1.39 7.71
CA ASN A 92 -7.59 -1.45 8.93
C ASN A 92 -9.02 -0.89 8.80
N GLY A 93 -9.33 -0.18 7.74
CA GLY A 93 -10.69 0.31 7.44
C GLY A 93 -11.19 -0.15 6.08
N PHE A 94 -10.46 -1.07 5.45
CA PHE A 94 -10.75 -1.48 4.08
C PHE A 94 -12.10 -2.19 3.98
N ARG A 95 -12.40 -3.14 4.86
CA ARG A 95 -13.67 -3.89 4.86
C ARG A 95 -14.88 -2.99 4.98
N ASP A 96 -14.87 -2.06 5.95
CA ASP A 96 -16.02 -1.18 6.19
C ASP A 96 -16.29 -0.28 4.98
N VAL A 97 -15.23 0.27 4.39
CA VAL A 97 -15.38 1.13 3.20
C VAL A 97 -15.75 0.30 1.98
N ALA A 98 -15.18 -0.90 1.80
CA ALA A 98 -15.55 -1.81 0.72
C ALA A 98 -17.02 -2.25 0.82
N ALA A 99 -17.52 -2.52 2.04
CA ALA A 99 -18.93 -2.83 2.26
C ALA A 99 -19.86 -1.64 1.93
N ALA A 100 -19.39 -0.42 2.16
CA ALA A 100 -20.14 0.78 1.74
C ALA A 100 -20.12 0.96 0.20
N VAL A 101 -18.97 0.71 -0.44
CA VAL A 101 -18.82 0.76 -1.91
C VAL A 101 -19.71 -0.29 -2.58
N ALA A 102 -19.77 -1.51 -2.03
CA ALA A 102 -20.59 -2.62 -2.56
C ALA A 102 -22.07 -2.28 -2.70
N LYS A 103 -22.57 -1.30 -1.96
CA LYS A 103 -23.98 -0.86 -2.05
C LYS A 103 -24.29 -0.04 -3.32
N PHE A 104 -23.28 0.51 -3.96
CA PHE A 104 -23.45 1.48 -5.04
C PHE A 104 -22.70 1.09 -6.33
N VAL A 105 -21.72 0.21 -6.25
CA VAL A 105 -20.97 -0.25 -7.42
C VAL A 105 -21.80 -1.21 -8.25
N ALA A 106 -21.79 -1.04 -9.57
CA ALA A 106 -22.43 -2.00 -10.47
C ALA A 106 -21.63 -3.31 -10.54
N THR A 107 -22.33 -4.42 -10.88
CA THR A 107 -21.66 -5.69 -11.18
C THR A 107 -20.69 -5.52 -12.35
N ASP A 108 -19.66 -6.35 -12.39
CA ASP A 108 -18.60 -6.38 -13.42
C ASP A 108 -17.68 -5.14 -13.47
N VAL A 109 -17.92 -4.12 -12.65
CA VAL A 109 -16.99 -3.00 -12.53
C VAL A 109 -15.72 -3.45 -11.81
N PRO A 110 -14.51 -3.27 -12.40
CA PRO A 110 -13.26 -3.66 -11.76
C PRO A 110 -12.97 -2.88 -10.49
N ILE A 111 -12.55 -3.61 -9.45
CA ILE A 111 -12.10 -3.06 -8.18
C ILE A 111 -10.58 -3.16 -8.12
N VAL A 112 -9.90 -2.04 -7.89
CA VAL A 112 -8.43 -1.98 -7.80
C VAL A 112 -8.01 -1.65 -6.37
N SER A 113 -7.43 -2.60 -5.66
CA SER A 113 -6.84 -2.33 -4.34
C SER A 113 -5.52 -1.58 -4.48
N LEU A 114 -5.37 -0.48 -3.77
CA LEU A 114 -4.13 0.28 -3.62
C LEU A 114 -3.52 0.10 -2.23
N ALA A 115 -4.17 -0.68 -1.37
CA ALA A 115 -3.76 -0.89 0.01
C ALA A 115 -2.60 -1.91 0.10
N LYS A 116 -1.75 -1.72 1.10
CA LYS A 116 -0.61 -2.61 1.40
C LYS A 116 -0.72 -3.10 2.83
N GLY A 117 -1.54 -4.11 3.07
CA GLY A 117 -1.79 -4.66 4.40
C GLY A 117 -2.63 -5.93 4.36
N LEU A 118 -2.79 -6.55 5.52
CA LEU A 118 -3.69 -7.67 5.76
C LEU A 118 -4.82 -7.21 6.70
N GLU A 119 -5.96 -7.84 6.60
CA GLU A 119 -7.03 -7.70 7.57
C GLU A 119 -6.63 -8.41 8.87
N ARG A 120 -6.72 -7.73 10.00
CA ARG A 120 -6.14 -8.19 11.26
C ARG A 120 -6.78 -9.48 11.78
N GLU A 121 -8.10 -9.57 11.72
CA GLU A 121 -8.87 -10.66 12.33
C GLU A 121 -8.82 -11.94 11.47
N THR A 122 -8.86 -11.79 10.16
CA THR A 122 -8.95 -12.92 9.22
C THR A 122 -7.63 -13.27 8.55
N LEU A 123 -6.65 -12.36 8.59
CA LEU A 123 -5.39 -12.37 7.86
C LEU A 123 -5.58 -12.37 6.33
N LYS A 124 -6.77 -12.01 5.84
CA LYS A 124 -7.07 -11.92 4.42
C LYS A 124 -6.32 -10.75 3.78
N ARG A 125 -5.89 -10.98 2.54
CA ARG A 125 -5.41 -9.92 1.65
C ARG A 125 -6.56 -8.99 1.26
N MET A 126 -6.27 -7.77 0.89
CA MET A 126 -7.31 -6.80 0.54
C MET A 126 -8.11 -7.21 -0.70
N SER A 127 -7.49 -7.93 -1.64
CA SER A 127 -8.20 -8.53 -2.78
C SER A 127 -9.23 -9.57 -2.35
N GLU A 128 -8.92 -10.40 -1.35
CA GLU A 128 -9.84 -11.38 -0.80
C GLU A 128 -11.00 -10.71 -0.05
N VAL A 129 -10.72 -9.65 0.70
CA VAL A 129 -11.76 -8.85 1.37
C VAL A 129 -12.69 -8.19 0.35
N ALA A 130 -12.14 -7.64 -0.73
CA ALA A 130 -12.93 -7.07 -1.82
C ALA A 130 -13.80 -8.14 -2.50
N GLN A 131 -13.23 -9.32 -2.77
CA GLN A 131 -13.94 -10.42 -3.42
C GLN A 131 -15.06 -11.00 -2.54
N ASP A 132 -14.88 -11.04 -1.20
CA ASP A 132 -15.95 -11.44 -0.27
C ASP A 132 -17.19 -10.53 -0.38
N LEU A 133 -16.96 -9.23 -0.56
CA LEU A 133 -18.02 -8.20 -0.53
C LEU A 133 -18.61 -7.89 -1.91
N MET A 134 -17.81 -8.09 -2.95
CA MET A 134 -18.16 -7.80 -4.35
C MET A 134 -17.76 -9.00 -5.24
N PRO A 135 -18.45 -10.16 -5.07
CA PRO A 135 -18.06 -11.44 -5.70
C PRO A 135 -18.13 -11.43 -7.23
N HIS A 136 -18.94 -10.56 -7.82
CA HIS A 136 -19.10 -10.45 -9.27
C HIS A 136 -18.18 -9.42 -9.92
N ASN A 137 -17.39 -8.67 -9.13
CA ASN A 137 -16.50 -7.64 -9.62
C ASN A 137 -15.08 -8.18 -9.80
N PRO A 138 -14.43 -7.99 -10.95
CA PRO A 138 -13.02 -8.35 -11.12
C PRO A 138 -12.16 -7.57 -10.13
N VAL A 139 -11.32 -8.26 -9.34
CA VAL A 139 -10.43 -7.62 -8.37
C VAL A 139 -9.00 -7.63 -8.88
N SER A 140 -8.34 -6.49 -8.76
CA SER A 140 -6.94 -6.27 -9.12
C SER A 140 -6.23 -5.45 -8.05
N VAL A 141 -4.90 -5.34 -8.16
CA VAL A 141 -4.04 -4.62 -7.22
C VAL A 141 -3.09 -3.73 -7.98
N LEU A 142 -2.88 -2.50 -7.51
CA LEU A 142 -1.84 -1.59 -7.98
C LEU A 142 -0.77 -1.44 -6.91
N THR A 143 0.45 -1.88 -7.19
CA THR A 143 1.57 -1.90 -6.24
C THR A 143 2.91 -1.66 -6.93
N GLY A 144 3.99 -1.53 -6.15
CA GLY A 144 5.34 -1.28 -6.64
C GLY A 144 5.98 -0.06 -5.98
N PRO A 145 7.13 0.43 -6.46
CA PRO A 145 7.87 1.55 -5.89
C PRO A 145 7.14 2.89 -6.15
N ASN A 146 6.15 3.19 -5.33
CA ASN A 146 5.18 4.26 -5.54
C ASN A 146 5.32 5.36 -4.47
N LEU A 147 6.39 6.15 -4.53
CA LEU A 147 6.56 7.32 -3.66
C LEU A 147 5.73 8.49 -4.21
N ALA A 148 4.65 8.82 -3.50
CA ALA A 148 3.64 9.79 -3.92
C ALA A 148 4.22 11.14 -4.37
N GLN A 149 5.16 11.70 -3.59
CA GLN A 149 5.78 12.98 -3.89
C GLN A 149 6.62 12.97 -5.17
N GLU A 150 7.29 11.86 -5.48
CA GLU A 150 8.11 11.72 -6.67
C GLU A 150 7.25 11.62 -7.93
N ILE A 151 6.18 10.83 -7.87
CA ILE A 151 5.20 10.72 -8.97
C ILE A 151 4.53 12.07 -9.24
N LEU A 152 4.13 12.79 -8.19
CA LEU A 152 3.53 14.13 -8.33
C LEU A 152 4.51 15.17 -8.89
N ALA A 153 5.80 15.03 -8.54
CA ALA A 153 6.87 15.86 -9.10
C ALA A 153 7.22 15.50 -10.57
N GLY A 154 6.55 14.49 -11.15
CA GLY A 154 6.79 14.06 -12.53
C GLY A 154 8.09 13.29 -12.72
N GLN A 155 8.68 12.76 -11.66
CA GLN A 155 9.89 11.94 -11.77
C GLN A 155 9.54 10.58 -12.42
N PRO A 156 10.43 10.02 -13.25
CA PRO A 156 10.21 8.72 -13.85
C PRO A 156 10.01 7.62 -12.80
N ALA A 157 8.92 6.89 -12.91
CA ALA A 157 8.57 5.81 -12.00
C ALA A 157 7.94 4.63 -12.76
N ALA A 158 7.91 3.47 -12.12
CA ALA A 158 7.22 2.30 -12.64
C ALA A 158 6.38 1.64 -11.55
N THR A 159 5.22 1.11 -11.93
CA THR A 159 4.30 0.41 -11.04
C THR A 159 3.77 -0.86 -11.68
N VAL A 160 3.07 -1.69 -10.93
CA VAL A 160 2.49 -2.96 -11.39
C VAL A 160 0.99 -2.97 -11.14
N VAL A 161 0.23 -3.34 -12.15
CA VAL A 161 -1.16 -3.78 -12.03
C VAL A 161 -1.16 -5.31 -12.00
N ALA A 162 -1.54 -5.88 -10.87
CA ALA A 162 -1.72 -7.32 -10.73
C ALA A 162 -3.19 -7.69 -10.90
N CYS A 163 -3.49 -8.55 -11.88
CA CYS A 163 -4.85 -8.97 -12.20
C CYS A 163 -4.84 -10.34 -12.86
N GLY A 164 -5.73 -11.25 -12.41
CA GLY A 164 -5.90 -12.57 -13.03
C GLY A 164 -6.56 -12.50 -14.42
N ASP A 165 -7.38 -11.49 -14.70
CA ASP A 165 -7.91 -11.22 -16.04
C ASP A 165 -6.99 -10.25 -16.80
N GLU A 166 -6.35 -10.77 -17.84
CA GLU A 166 -5.40 -10.00 -18.67
C GLU A 166 -6.04 -8.77 -19.33
N ARG A 167 -7.32 -8.86 -19.74
CA ARG A 167 -8.04 -7.76 -20.40
C ARG A 167 -8.28 -6.62 -19.42
N VAL A 168 -8.71 -6.95 -18.21
CA VAL A 168 -8.89 -5.98 -17.12
C VAL A 168 -7.55 -5.37 -16.74
N GLY A 169 -6.50 -6.17 -16.59
CA GLY A 169 -5.15 -5.71 -16.30
C GLY A 169 -4.63 -4.70 -17.34
N LYS A 170 -4.79 -5.00 -18.63
CA LYS A 170 -4.41 -4.10 -19.73
C LYS A 170 -5.24 -2.81 -19.78
N MET A 171 -6.52 -2.90 -19.47
CA MET A 171 -7.39 -1.71 -19.39
C MET A 171 -6.92 -0.75 -18.28
N ILE A 172 -6.67 -1.28 -17.07
CA ILE A 172 -6.17 -0.48 -15.95
C ILE A 172 -4.76 0.05 -16.25
N GLN A 173 -3.89 -0.77 -16.84
CA GLN A 173 -2.57 -0.35 -17.28
C GLN A 173 -2.63 0.89 -18.16
N LYS A 174 -3.50 0.90 -19.16
CA LYS A 174 -3.67 2.04 -20.09
C LYS A 174 -4.14 3.30 -19.38
N ILE A 175 -5.07 3.15 -18.44
CA ILE A 175 -5.67 4.28 -17.71
C ILE A 175 -4.67 4.91 -16.73
N VAL A 176 -3.84 4.10 -16.08
CA VAL A 176 -2.87 4.58 -15.07
C VAL A 176 -1.56 5.06 -15.69
N SER A 177 -1.20 4.59 -16.88
CA SER A 177 0.07 4.95 -17.54
C SER A 177 0.15 6.43 -17.89
N LEU A 178 1.31 7.02 -17.61
CA LEU A 178 1.67 8.40 -18.00
C LEU A 178 3.05 8.37 -18.67
N PRO A 179 3.47 9.41 -19.38
CA PRO A 179 4.84 9.52 -19.90
C PRO A 179 5.93 9.33 -18.84
N THR A 180 5.63 9.72 -17.60
CA THR A 180 6.54 9.58 -16.43
C THR A 180 6.20 8.42 -15.51
N LEU A 181 5.07 7.71 -15.72
CA LEU A 181 4.68 6.55 -14.91
C LEU A 181 4.42 5.34 -15.81
N ARG A 182 5.40 4.46 -15.89
CA ARG A 182 5.28 3.21 -16.65
C ARG A 182 4.53 2.15 -15.82
N VAL A 183 3.52 1.55 -16.40
CA VAL A 183 2.73 0.50 -15.74
C VAL A 183 3.01 -0.85 -16.40
N TYR A 184 3.32 -1.86 -15.59
CA TYR A 184 3.47 -3.25 -16.01
C TYR A 184 2.29 -4.08 -15.52
N THR A 185 1.92 -5.11 -16.23
CA THR A 185 0.91 -6.09 -15.79
C THR A 185 1.58 -7.31 -15.19
N ASN A 186 0.90 -7.95 -14.23
CA ASN A 186 1.33 -9.21 -13.61
C ASN A 186 0.08 -10.06 -13.31
N PRO A 187 0.01 -11.35 -13.67
CA PRO A 187 -1.12 -12.19 -13.31
C PRO A 187 -1.15 -12.61 -11.83
N ASP A 188 -0.01 -12.49 -11.12
CA ASP A 188 0.15 -12.95 -9.74
C ASP A 188 -0.30 -11.87 -8.74
N VAL A 189 -1.60 -11.85 -8.45
CA VAL A 189 -2.19 -10.96 -7.43
C VAL A 189 -1.66 -11.30 -6.04
N VAL A 190 -1.52 -12.59 -5.72
CA VAL A 190 -1.05 -13.08 -4.41
C VAL A 190 0.34 -12.55 -4.10
N GLY A 191 1.29 -12.79 -5.00
CA GLY A 191 2.68 -12.37 -4.83
C GLY A 191 2.82 -10.85 -4.74
N CYS A 192 2.08 -10.11 -5.56
CA CYS A 192 2.10 -8.65 -5.54
C CYS A 192 1.58 -8.06 -4.23
N GLU A 193 0.52 -8.62 -3.64
CA GLU A 193 0.00 -8.16 -2.35
C GLU A 193 0.94 -8.53 -1.20
N ILE A 194 1.39 -9.78 -1.14
CA ILE A 194 2.32 -10.24 -0.08
C ILE A 194 3.61 -9.42 -0.11
N ALA A 195 4.16 -9.16 -1.30
CA ALA A 195 5.32 -8.29 -1.45
C ALA A 195 5.06 -6.89 -0.87
N GLY A 196 3.92 -6.28 -1.22
CA GLY A 196 3.53 -4.95 -0.74
C GLY A 196 3.37 -4.85 0.77
N VAL A 197 2.96 -5.94 1.44
CA VAL A 197 2.82 -5.99 2.91
C VAL A 197 4.16 -6.23 3.59
N VAL A 198 4.88 -7.30 3.20
CA VAL A 198 6.12 -7.74 3.85
C VAL A 198 7.24 -6.70 3.68
N LYS A 199 7.30 -5.99 2.55
CA LYS A 199 8.29 -4.93 2.36
C LYS A 199 8.29 -3.87 3.47
N ASN A 200 7.13 -3.60 4.08
CA ASN A 200 7.01 -2.63 5.16
C ASN A 200 7.69 -3.12 6.43
N VAL A 201 7.65 -4.43 6.69
CA VAL A 201 8.36 -5.07 7.80
C VAL A 201 9.87 -5.02 7.55
N ILE A 202 10.32 -5.35 6.32
CA ILE A 202 11.73 -5.26 5.92
C ILE A 202 12.25 -3.83 6.08
N ALA A 203 11.44 -2.83 5.72
CA ALA A 203 11.81 -1.42 5.86
C ALA A 203 12.00 -0.98 7.32
N ILE A 204 11.18 -1.48 8.25
CA ILE A 204 11.41 -1.26 9.69
C ILE A 204 12.74 -1.88 10.11
N ALA A 205 12.98 -3.14 9.74
CA ALA A 205 14.22 -3.84 10.06
C ALA A 205 15.47 -3.13 9.50
N ALA A 206 15.41 -2.67 8.24
CA ALA A 206 16.49 -1.89 7.62
C ALA A 206 16.74 -0.57 8.35
N GLY A 207 15.66 0.10 8.80
CA GLY A 207 15.75 1.29 9.63
C GLY A 207 16.37 1.00 11.00
N ILE A 208 16.05 -0.12 11.65
CA ILE A 208 16.69 -0.52 12.92
C ILE A 208 18.21 -0.66 12.74
N VAL A 209 18.65 -1.35 11.69
CA VAL A 209 20.08 -1.51 11.36
C VAL A 209 20.77 -0.16 11.20
N GLU A 210 20.13 0.77 10.48
CA GLU A 210 20.62 2.14 10.29
C GLU A 210 20.65 2.94 11.60
N GLY A 211 19.60 2.84 12.42
CA GLY A 211 19.49 3.53 13.71
C GLY A 211 20.52 3.05 14.73
N MET A 212 20.94 1.77 14.66
CA MET A 212 22.03 1.20 15.47
C MET A 212 23.42 1.60 14.97
N GLY A 213 23.53 2.32 13.85
CA GLY A 213 24.80 2.76 13.29
C GLY A 213 25.56 1.71 12.49
N PHE A 214 24.91 0.63 12.05
CA PHE A 214 25.55 -0.37 11.19
C PHE A 214 25.63 0.11 9.73
N GLY A 215 26.63 -0.37 9.02
CA GLY A 215 26.92 0.01 7.64
C GLY A 215 26.13 -0.79 6.59
N ASP A 216 26.51 -0.53 5.32
CA ASP A 216 25.82 -1.04 4.14
C ASP A 216 25.78 -2.58 4.05
N ASN A 217 26.84 -3.26 4.50
CA ASN A 217 26.87 -4.73 4.51
C ASN A 217 25.72 -5.32 5.35
N SER A 218 25.49 -4.77 6.54
CA SER A 218 24.41 -5.23 7.43
C SER A 218 23.04 -4.94 6.81
N LYS A 219 22.87 -3.74 6.21
CA LYS A 219 21.63 -3.35 5.55
C LYS A 219 21.35 -4.21 4.31
N ALA A 220 22.36 -4.46 3.48
CA ALA A 220 22.23 -5.33 2.30
C ALA A 220 21.89 -6.77 2.70
N THR A 221 22.59 -7.33 3.69
CA THR A 221 22.33 -8.68 4.22
C THR A 221 20.88 -8.79 4.71
N LEU A 222 20.44 -7.83 5.52
CA LEU A 222 19.07 -7.83 6.05
C LEU A 222 18.02 -7.76 4.95
N ILE A 223 18.19 -6.88 3.96
CA ILE A 223 17.26 -6.75 2.82
C ILE A 223 17.21 -8.06 2.04
N THR A 224 18.35 -8.67 1.73
CA THR A 224 18.43 -9.93 0.98
C THR A 224 17.72 -11.05 1.74
N ARG A 225 17.97 -11.17 3.04
CA ARG A 225 17.31 -12.21 3.88
C ARG A 225 15.81 -11.92 4.06
N GLY A 226 15.43 -10.66 4.16
CA GLY A 226 14.01 -10.25 4.20
C GLY A 226 13.26 -10.58 2.90
N LEU A 227 13.90 -10.41 1.74
CA LEU A 227 13.35 -10.83 0.45
C LEU A 227 13.18 -12.35 0.38
N ALA A 228 14.11 -13.12 0.94
CA ALA A 228 13.98 -14.59 1.03
C ALA A 228 12.78 -14.99 1.91
N GLU A 229 12.56 -14.32 3.06
CA GLU A 229 11.36 -14.53 3.90
C GLU A 229 10.08 -14.21 3.13
N MET A 230 10.05 -13.05 2.46
CA MET A 230 8.93 -12.60 1.64
C MET A 230 8.58 -13.64 0.57
N SER A 231 9.60 -14.15 -0.14
CA SER A 231 9.42 -15.15 -1.19
C SER A 231 8.88 -16.47 -0.63
N ARG A 232 9.44 -16.97 0.49
CA ARG A 232 8.96 -18.18 1.14
C ARG A 232 7.48 -18.09 1.53
N LEU A 233 7.09 -17.00 2.19
CA LEU A 233 5.68 -16.79 2.54
C LEU A 233 4.79 -16.72 1.30
N GLY A 234 5.19 -15.98 0.29
CA GLY A 234 4.40 -15.83 -0.92
C GLY A 234 4.22 -17.15 -1.67
N VAL A 235 5.31 -17.93 -1.82
CA VAL A 235 5.26 -19.26 -2.46
C VAL A 235 4.36 -20.22 -1.68
N ALA A 236 4.41 -20.20 -0.36
CA ALA A 236 3.51 -21.01 0.49
C ALA A 236 2.02 -20.63 0.30
N LEU A 237 1.75 -19.42 -0.16
CA LEU A 237 0.41 -18.92 -0.49
C LEU A 237 0.05 -19.09 -1.99
N GLY A 238 0.91 -19.75 -2.77
CA GLY A 238 0.70 -20.01 -4.19
C GLY A 238 1.18 -18.92 -5.15
N ALA A 239 2.00 -17.96 -4.68
CA ALA A 239 2.58 -16.93 -5.53
C ALA A 239 3.71 -17.47 -6.43
N ASN A 240 3.94 -16.78 -7.54
CA ASN A 240 5.09 -17.03 -8.40
C ASN A 240 6.37 -16.42 -7.77
N PRO A 241 7.43 -17.20 -7.53
CA PRO A 241 8.68 -16.70 -6.94
C PRO A 241 9.32 -15.55 -7.73
N ASN A 242 9.14 -15.50 -9.05
CA ASN A 242 9.67 -14.42 -9.90
C ASN A 242 9.03 -13.06 -9.59
N THR A 243 7.81 -13.04 -9.04
CA THR A 243 7.13 -11.78 -8.65
C THR A 243 7.96 -11.01 -7.62
N PHE A 244 8.65 -11.70 -6.73
CA PHE A 244 9.44 -11.07 -5.65
C PHE A 244 10.74 -10.43 -6.15
N MET A 245 11.24 -10.83 -7.32
CA MET A 245 12.40 -10.22 -8.00
C MET A 245 12.00 -9.01 -8.86
N GLY A 246 10.70 -8.78 -9.05
CA GLY A 246 10.15 -7.69 -9.85
C GLY A 246 9.92 -6.39 -9.07
N LEU A 247 9.17 -5.47 -9.72
CA LEU A 247 8.85 -4.15 -9.16
C LEU A 247 8.03 -4.23 -7.86
N ALA A 248 7.09 -5.18 -7.77
CA ALA A 248 6.25 -5.34 -6.58
C ALA A 248 7.04 -5.84 -5.35
N GLY A 249 8.09 -6.65 -5.58
CA GLY A 249 8.99 -7.19 -4.55
C GLY A 249 10.24 -6.33 -4.37
N LEU A 250 11.34 -6.77 -4.98
CA LEU A 250 12.66 -6.13 -4.87
C LEU A 250 12.61 -4.61 -5.14
N GLY A 251 11.91 -4.19 -6.20
CA GLY A 251 11.82 -2.77 -6.55
C GLY A 251 11.22 -1.91 -5.44
N ASP A 252 10.08 -2.34 -4.85
CA ASP A 252 9.42 -1.60 -3.77
C ASP A 252 10.19 -1.69 -2.44
N VAL A 253 10.88 -2.82 -2.18
CA VAL A 253 11.77 -2.95 -1.00
C VAL A 253 12.93 -1.97 -1.10
N VAL A 254 13.65 -1.94 -2.23
CA VAL A 254 14.80 -1.04 -2.44
C VAL A 254 14.35 0.42 -2.31
N ALA A 255 13.29 0.82 -3.02
CA ALA A 255 12.77 2.18 -2.95
C ALA A 255 12.37 2.58 -1.52
N THR A 256 11.75 1.66 -0.76
CA THR A 256 11.28 1.94 0.59
C THR A 256 12.43 2.01 1.60
N CYS A 257 13.40 1.09 1.52
CA CYS A 257 14.55 1.03 2.44
C CYS A 257 15.60 2.13 2.18
N ALA A 258 15.69 2.63 0.94
CA ALA A 258 16.61 3.71 0.58
C ALA A 258 16.04 5.11 0.81
N SER A 259 14.71 5.24 0.95
CA SER A 259 14.06 6.53 1.02
C SER A 259 13.99 7.08 2.46
N ALA A 260 14.58 8.22 2.71
CA ALA A 260 14.38 8.98 3.95
C ALA A 260 12.91 9.41 4.20
N LYS A 261 12.07 9.37 3.14
CA LYS A 261 10.64 9.68 3.23
C LYS A 261 9.81 8.46 3.66
N SER A 262 10.42 7.28 3.80
CA SER A 262 9.74 6.06 4.25
C SER A 262 9.41 6.14 5.74
N ARG A 263 8.13 6.18 6.06
CA ARG A 263 7.66 6.16 7.45
C ARG A 263 8.08 4.89 8.21
N ASN A 264 8.11 3.76 7.51
CA ASN A 264 8.53 2.48 8.11
C ASN A 264 10.03 2.51 8.45
N THR A 265 10.86 2.99 7.54
CA THR A 265 12.31 3.17 7.78
C THR A 265 12.55 4.16 8.92
N ALA A 266 11.82 5.28 8.95
CA ALA A 266 11.93 6.28 10.02
C ALA A 266 11.57 5.71 11.40
N VAL A 267 10.50 4.90 11.50
CA VAL A 267 10.17 4.16 12.74
C VAL A 267 11.33 3.24 13.12
N GLY A 268 11.85 2.45 12.18
CA GLY A 268 12.98 1.56 12.41
C GLY A 268 14.22 2.29 12.94
N VAL A 269 14.58 3.42 12.35
CA VAL A 269 15.73 4.25 12.80
C VAL A 269 15.56 4.68 14.26
N ARG A 270 14.38 5.13 14.65
CA ARG A 270 14.09 5.53 16.03
C ARG A 270 14.16 4.35 17.00
N LEU A 271 13.59 3.19 16.62
CA LEU A 271 13.70 1.94 17.40
C LEU A 271 15.16 1.49 17.56
N GLY A 272 15.95 1.59 16.48
CA GLY A 272 17.38 1.28 16.49
C GLY A 272 18.20 2.21 17.39
N ARG A 273 17.75 3.44 17.60
CA ARG A 273 18.34 4.41 18.55
C ARG A 273 17.89 4.19 19.99
N GLY A 274 17.03 3.22 20.25
CA GLY A 274 16.55 2.86 21.59
C GLY A 274 15.27 3.57 22.02
N GLU A 275 14.58 4.29 21.13
CA GLU A 275 13.26 4.82 21.45
C GLU A 275 12.23 3.69 21.53
N THR A 276 11.22 3.83 22.41
CA THR A 276 10.14 2.83 22.53
C THR A 276 9.06 3.04 21.47
N ILE A 277 8.36 1.97 21.13
CA ILE A 277 7.28 2.04 20.11
C ILE A 277 6.14 2.96 20.55
N GLU A 278 5.85 3.05 21.84
CA GLU A 278 4.85 3.92 22.43
C GLU A 278 5.22 5.38 22.17
N SER A 279 6.44 5.80 22.54
CA SER A 279 6.94 7.17 22.34
C SER A 279 6.94 7.56 20.83
N ILE A 280 7.33 6.60 19.97
CA ILE A 280 7.32 6.82 18.52
C ILE A 280 5.89 7.04 18.03
N THR A 281 4.95 6.21 18.46
CA THR A 281 3.55 6.24 18.01
C THR A 281 2.84 7.52 18.46
N GLU A 282 3.08 7.98 19.68
CA GLU A 282 2.51 9.22 20.22
C GLU A 282 2.98 10.47 19.47
N SER A 283 4.23 10.48 18.99
CA SER A 283 4.80 11.62 18.28
C SER A 283 4.48 11.65 16.78
N MET A 284 3.91 10.58 16.22
CA MET A 284 3.62 10.49 14.79
C MET A 284 2.16 10.85 14.48
N SER A 285 1.93 11.74 13.52
CA SER A 285 0.60 12.08 13.02
C SER A 285 -0.08 10.93 12.28
N MET A 286 0.69 9.99 11.74
CA MET A 286 0.21 8.79 11.04
C MET A 286 1.10 7.59 11.38
N VAL A 287 0.52 6.51 11.86
CA VAL A 287 1.24 5.27 12.17
C VAL A 287 1.76 4.63 10.88
N ALA A 288 3.02 4.16 10.92
CA ALA A 288 3.59 3.38 9.83
C ALA A 288 2.87 2.03 9.69
N GLU A 289 2.47 1.67 8.47
CA GLU A 289 1.70 0.44 8.22
C GLU A 289 2.45 -0.82 8.66
N GLY A 290 3.78 -0.83 8.53
CA GLY A 290 4.64 -1.95 8.93
C GLY A 290 4.53 -2.30 10.41
N VAL A 291 4.35 -1.33 11.30
CA VAL A 291 4.16 -1.57 12.75
C VAL A 291 2.94 -2.45 13.00
N ARG A 292 1.84 -2.16 12.32
CA ARG A 292 0.60 -2.95 12.46
C ARG A 292 0.67 -4.26 11.68
N SER A 293 1.29 -4.23 10.49
CA SER A 293 1.35 -5.40 9.60
C SER A 293 2.32 -6.46 10.08
N SER A 294 3.36 -6.12 10.88
CA SER A 294 4.37 -7.07 11.33
C SER A 294 3.76 -8.27 12.07
N LEU A 295 2.84 -8.02 12.99
CA LEU A 295 2.14 -9.08 13.71
C LEU A 295 1.24 -9.90 12.78
N SER A 296 0.46 -9.26 11.91
CA SER A 296 -0.42 -9.99 10.98
C SER A 296 0.38 -10.85 9.98
N VAL A 297 1.53 -10.36 9.50
CA VAL A 297 2.44 -11.14 8.65
C VAL A 297 3.01 -12.33 9.41
N LEU A 298 3.45 -12.14 10.66
CA LEU A 298 3.94 -13.23 11.52
C LEU A 298 2.87 -14.30 11.74
N GLN A 299 1.66 -13.91 12.08
CA GLN A 299 0.54 -14.84 12.28
C GLN A 299 0.21 -15.61 10.99
N LEU A 300 0.23 -14.93 9.83
CA LEU A 300 0.03 -15.57 8.54
C LEU A 300 1.15 -16.58 8.23
N ALA A 301 2.40 -16.23 8.51
CA ALA A 301 3.54 -17.12 8.34
C ALA A 301 3.43 -18.36 9.23
N GLN A 302 3.05 -18.20 10.51
CA GLN A 302 2.78 -19.30 11.43
C GLN A 302 1.67 -20.23 10.93
N ARG A 303 0.57 -19.65 10.43
CA ARG A 303 -0.54 -20.42 9.82
C ARG A 303 -0.07 -21.24 8.62
N CYS A 304 0.85 -20.68 7.81
CA CYS A 304 1.44 -21.35 6.66
C CYS A 304 2.65 -22.24 7.01
N LYS A 305 3.06 -22.31 8.29
CA LYS A 305 4.26 -23.02 8.77
C LYS A 305 5.54 -22.55 8.07
N VAL A 306 5.66 -21.26 7.82
CA VAL A 306 6.82 -20.62 7.18
C VAL A 306 7.67 -19.91 8.25
N GLU A 307 8.97 -20.20 8.29
CA GLU A 307 9.91 -19.48 9.16
C GLU A 307 10.21 -18.08 8.59
N MET A 308 9.96 -17.05 9.40
CA MET A 308 10.25 -15.66 9.08
C MET A 308 10.94 -14.96 10.26
N PRO A 309 12.20 -15.30 10.57
CA PRO A 309 12.89 -14.82 11.77
C PRO A 309 13.06 -13.29 11.84
N ILE A 310 13.29 -12.61 10.71
CA ILE A 310 13.37 -11.13 10.68
C ILE A 310 12.00 -10.56 11.05
N THR A 311 10.95 -11.06 10.42
CA THR A 311 9.58 -10.65 10.69
C THR A 311 9.17 -10.87 12.14
N GLU A 312 9.58 -12.01 12.73
CA GLU A 312 9.33 -12.34 14.14
C GLU A 312 9.99 -11.32 15.07
N GLN A 313 11.25 -10.98 14.84
CA GLN A 313 11.95 -10.00 15.67
C GLN A 313 11.37 -8.59 15.49
N VAL A 314 11.03 -8.19 14.27
CA VAL A 314 10.38 -6.90 14.03
C VAL A 314 9.02 -6.83 14.73
N ALA A 315 8.22 -7.88 14.67
CA ALA A 315 6.94 -7.94 15.38
C ALA A 315 7.12 -7.81 16.89
N ALA A 316 8.08 -8.55 17.48
CA ALA A 316 8.38 -8.48 18.90
C ALA A 316 8.83 -7.08 19.35
N VAL A 317 9.67 -6.40 18.56
CA VAL A 317 10.08 -5.01 18.84
C VAL A 317 8.90 -4.04 18.70
N CYS A 318 8.07 -4.20 17.68
CA CYS A 318 6.88 -3.37 17.47
C CYS A 318 5.78 -3.58 18.53
N GLU A 319 5.79 -4.71 19.23
CA GLU A 319 4.90 -5.00 20.37
C GLU A 319 5.53 -4.64 21.73
N GLY A 320 6.75 -4.09 21.77
CA GLY A 320 7.45 -3.76 23.00
C GLY A 320 7.92 -4.99 23.81
N LYS A 321 7.89 -6.19 23.21
CA LYS A 321 8.30 -7.45 23.87
C LYS A 321 9.82 -7.61 23.98
N THR A 322 10.54 -6.95 23.09
CA THR A 322 12.01 -6.91 23.05
C THR A 322 12.48 -5.57 22.49
N ASN A 323 13.77 -5.29 22.60
CA ASN A 323 14.40 -4.11 21.99
C ASN A 323 15.24 -4.49 20.77
N ALA A 324 15.66 -3.50 19.99
CA ALA A 324 16.42 -3.69 18.76
C ALA A 324 17.74 -4.46 18.97
N LYS A 325 18.44 -4.23 20.08
CA LYS A 325 19.73 -4.89 20.39
C LYS A 325 19.53 -6.38 20.67
N ASP A 326 18.56 -6.72 21.50
CA ASP A 326 18.28 -8.12 21.84
C ASP A 326 17.72 -8.89 20.64
N ALA A 327 16.88 -8.25 19.81
CA ALA A 327 16.40 -8.80 18.56
C ALA A 327 17.55 -9.16 17.59
N LEU A 328 18.56 -8.29 17.47
CA LEU A 328 19.75 -8.59 16.67
C LEU A 328 20.53 -9.78 17.22
N VAL A 329 20.76 -9.84 18.54
CA VAL A 329 21.46 -10.95 19.18
C VAL A 329 20.74 -12.28 18.88
N GLN A 330 19.41 -12.31 18.97
CA GLN A 330 18.62 -13.51 18.66
C GLN A 330 18.76 -13.91 17.19
N LEU A 331 18.76 -12.96 16.26
CA LEU A 331 18.97 -13.26 14.83
C LEU A 331 20.36 -13.84 14.56
N MET A 332 21.40 -13.29 15.20
CA MET A 332 22.79 -13.75 15.02
C MET A 332 23.08 -15.08 15.72
N ALA A 333 22.33 -15.44 16.75
CA ALA A 333 22.47 -16.71 17.47
C ALA A 333 21.84 -17.92 16.76
N ARG A 334 21.15 -17.71 15.61
CA ARG A 334 20.54 -18.82 14.86
C ARG A 334 21.59 -19.77 14.29
N THR A 335 21.23 -21.05 14.20
CA THR A 335 22.07 -22.07 13.59
C THR A 335 22.41 -21.73 12.14
N MET A 336 23.66 -22.01 11.77
CA MET A 336 24.12 -21.86 10.38
C MET A 336 23.32 -22.77 9.45
N LYS A 337 22.90 -22.22 8.32
CA LYS A 337 22.14 -22.90 7.26
C LYS A 337 22.77 -22.60 5.90
N SER A 338 22.41 -23.38 4.90
CA SER A 338 22.67 -23.00 3.50
C SER A 338 21.94 -21.70 3.15
N GLU A 339 22.45 -20.92 2.19
CA GLU A 339 21.85 -19.65 1.80
C GLU A 339 20.41 -19.81 1.32
N PHE A 340 20.11 -20.95 0.69
CA PHE A 340 18.81 -21.21 0.08
C PHE A 340 17.87 -22.08 0.92
N ASP A 341 18.27 -22.43 2.15
CA ASP A 341 17.45 -23.18 3.11
C ASP A 341 16.48 -22.27 3.89
#